data_67f0ce2256e01314a498b0a305ccbd0b
#
_entry.id   67f0ce2256e01314a498b0a305ccbd0b
#
_cell.length_a   1.000
_cell.length_b   1.000
_cell.length_c   1.000
_cell.angle_alpha   90.00
_cell.angle_beta   90.00
_cell.angle_gamma   90.00
#
_symmetry.space_group_name_H-M   'P 1'
#
loop_
_entity.id
_entity.type
_entity.pdbx_description
1 polymer ?
#
loop_
_entity_poly.entity_id
_entity_poly.type
_entity_poly.pdbx_seq_one_letter_code
_entity_poly.pdbx_strand_id
1 'polypeptide(L)'
;VDLVSECAKRGVKPVAGCEFRNGDELLYVAIALNNNGFREINETLTKHNISKTPYPNNAPKWNNVVTIYPMGKKDVTQLSDNEFVGVRLSQIGRLLSSPLLKHTGKILASQPVTFADENSFAVHRTLRAIDKNMLVSMVDACANMDEIFVPPERLKAAFSLYPDIVKNTESILNQCFIDIDFKEPKNKKTFTDSVYNDMELLRKMAFDGMLHRYGRNNREAYRRVEKELEIIGKMHFASYFL
;
A
#
# COMPACT_ATOMS: atom_id res chain seq x y z
N VAL A 1 -2.08 -8.29 -2.99
CA VAL A 1 -2.76 -9.50 -3.50
C VAL A 1 -1.98 -10.73 -3.07
N ASP A 2 -0.72 -10.87 -3.50
CA ASP A 2 0.09 -12.06 -3.23
C ASP A 2 0.37 -12.25 -1.74
N LEU A 3 0.67 -11.18 -0.99
CA LEU A 3 0.85 -11.24 0.46
C LEU A 3 -0.38 -11.83 1.17
N VAL A 4 -1.58 -11.36 0.84
CA VAL A 4 -2.83 -11.84 1.47
C VAL A 4 -3.05 -13.32 1.17
N SER A 5 -2.81 -13.75 -0.08
CA SER A 5 -2.90 -15.16 -0.49
C SER A 5 -1.88 -16.05 0.25
N GLU A 6 -0.63 -15.60 0.37
CA GLU A 6 0.41 -16.35 1.08
C GLU A 6 0.17 -16.40 2.59
N CYS A 7 -0.32 -15.31 3.19
CA CYS A 7 -0.70 -15.28 4.60
C CYS A 7 -1.79 -16.31 4.91
N ALA A 8 -2.83 -16.40 4.06
CA ALA A 8 -3.90 -17.39 4.22
C ALA A 8 -3.39 -18.83 4.19
N LYS A 9 -2.46 -19.15 3.27
CA LYS A 9 -1.84 -20.50 3.19
C LYS A 9 -1.01 -20.87 4.41
N ARG A 10 -0.49 -19.89 5.15
CA ARG A 10 0.41 -20.06 6.29
C ARG A 10 -0.27 -19.84 7.65
N GLY A 11 -1.59 -19.61 7.67
CA GLY A 11 -2.33 -19.31 8.90
C GLY A 11 -1.95 -17.98 9.54
N VAL A 12 -1.39 -17.03 8.76
CA VAL A 12 -1.05 -15.69 9.21
C VAL A 12 -2.17 -14.72 8.85
N LYS A 13 -2.61 -13.91 9.79
CA LYS A 13 -3.64 -12.89 9.56
C LYS A 13 -3.06 -11.70 8.78
N PRO A 14 -3.51 -11.41 7.56
CA PRO A 14 -3.05 -10.26 6.81
C PRO A 14 -3.69 -8.98 7.33
N VAL A 15 -2.92 -7.89 7.35
CA VAL A 15 -3.38 -6.54 7.60
C VAL A 15 -2.96 -5.67 6.44
N ALA A 16 -3.91 -4.95 5.83
CA ALA A 16 -3.63 -4.05 4.72
C ALA A 16 -3.46 -2.62 5.21
N GLY A 17 -2.44 -1.94 4.70
CA GLY A 17 -2.16 -0.56 5.04
C GLY A 17 -1.27 0.12 4.00
N CYS A 18 -1.05 1.40 4.19
CA CYS A 18 -0.19 2.21 3.34
C CYS A 18 0.53 3.29 4.16
N GLU A 19 1.80 3.52 3.86
CA GLU A 19 2.52 4.69 4.32
C GLU A 19 2.25 5.88 3.37
N PHE A 20 1.80 6.98 3.94
CA PHE A 20 1.62 8.23 3.19
C PHE A 20 2.88 9.07 3.37
N ARG A 21 3.55 9.37 2.25
CA ARG A 21 4.83 10.07 2.22
C ARG A 21 4.82 11.20 1.19
N ASN A 22 5.48 12.32 1.53
CA ASN A 22 5.86 13.34 0.56
C ASN A 22 7.38 13.28 0.39
N GLY A 23 7.83 12.72 -0.73
CA GLY A 23 9.24 12.35 -0.89
C GLY A 23 9.66 11.31 0.15
N ASP A 24 10.72 11.60 0.90
CA ASP A 24 11.25 10.70 1.94
C ASP A 24 10.54 10.91 3.31
N GLU A 25 9.74 11.96 3.46
CA GLU A 25 9.06 12.29 4.71
C GLU A 25 7.81 11.43 4.93
N LEU A 26 7.80 10.62 6.00
CA LEU A 26 6.61 9.88 6.45
C LEU A 26 5.66 10.83 7.18
N LEU A 27 4.45 10.96 6.65
CA LEU A 27 3.39 11.77 7.26
C LEU A 27 2.59 10.95 8.28
N TYR A 28 2.07 9.81 7.85
CA TYR A 28 1.31 8.87 8.66
C TYR A 28 1.22 7.50 7.97
N VAL A 29 0.88 6.50 8.76
CA VAL A 29 0.54 5.16 8.29
C VAL A 29 -0.97 4.97 8.43
N ALA A 30 -1.62 4.52 7.36
CA ALA A 30 -3.03 4.17 7.35
C ALA A 30 -3.20 2.65 7.34
N ILE A 31 -3.99 2.11 8.26
CA ILE A 31 -4.30 0.69 8.36
C ILE A 31 -5.80 0.48 8.17
N ALA A 32 -6.17 -0.35 7.20
CA ALA A 32 -7.55 -0.68 6.93
C ALA A 32 -8.12 -1.63 8.00
N LEU A 33 -9.24 -1.26 8.62
CA LEU A 33 -9.97 -2.15 9.52
C LEU A 33 -10.73 -3.25 8.77
N ASN A 34 -11.15 -2.95 7.54
CA ASN A 34 -11.91 -3.86 6.67
C ASN A 34 -11.77 -3.46 5.21
N ASN A 35 -12.49 -4.16 4.31
CA ASN A 35 -12.46 -3.86 2.87
C ASN A 35 -12.93 -2.43 2.53
N ASN A 36 -13.83 -1.83 3.31
CA ASN A 36 -14.22 -0.43 3.11
C ASN A 36 -13.06 0.51 3.44
N GLY A 37 -12.33 0.27 4.53
CA GLY A 37 -11.13 1.03 4.87
C GLY A 37 -10.04 0.88 3.80
N PHE A 38 -9.87 -0.32 3.26
CA PHE A 38 -8.94 -0.52 2.14
C PHE A 38 -9.36 0.28 0.90
N ARG A 39 -10.66 0.36 0.61
CA ARG A 39 -11.20 1.22 -0.46
C ARG A 39 -10.94 2.71 -0.18
N GLU A 40 -11.22 3.21 1.05
CA GLU A 40 -10.97 4.60 1.43
C GLU A 40 -9.50 5.01 1.23
N ILE A 41 -8.55 4.13 1.58
CA ILE A 41 -7.12 4.32 1.34
C ILE A 41 -6.83 4.42 -0.16
N ASN A 42 -7.33 3.46 -0.97
CA ASN A 42 -7.08 3.42 -2.40
C ASN A 42 -7.70 4.62 -3.15
N GLU A 43 -8.89 5.06 -2.76
CA GLU A 43 -9.53 6.26 -3.33
C GLU A 43 -8.67 7.51 -3.07
N THR A 44 -8.12 7.64 -1.85
CA THR A 44 -7.21 8.73 -1.50
C THR A 44 -5.92 8.68 -2.33
N LEU A 45 -5.28 7.50 -2.43
CA LEU A 45 -4.10 7.30 -3.26
C LEU A 45 -4.38 7.66 -4.73
N THR A 46 -5.48 7.15 -5.27
CA THR A 46 -5.89 7.38 -6.66
C THR A 46 -6.09 8.87 -6.95
N LYS A 47 -6.82 9.57 -6.07
CA LYS A 47 -7.07 11.01 -6.18
C LYS A 47 -5.76 11.80 -6.28
N HIS A 48 -4.84 11.57 -5.34
CA HIS A 48 -3.57 12.31 -5.30
C HIS A 48 -2.63 11.93 -6.45
N ASN A 49 -2.60 10.65 -6.85
CA ASN A 49 -1.80 10.19 -7.99
C ASN A 49 -2.27 10.79 -9.33
N ILE A 50 -3.58 10.86 -9.54
CA ILE A 50 -4.15 11.48 -10.76
C ILE A 50 -3.91 13.00 -10.77
N SER A 51 -4.17 13.67 -9.65
CA SER A 51 -3.99 15.13 -9.56
C SER A 51 -2.53 15.56 -9.41
N LYS A 52 -1.61 14.62 -9.15
CA LYS A 52 -0.18 14.88 -8.85
C LYS A 52 0.01 15.88 -7.70
N THR A 53 -0.91 15.87 -6.74
CA THR A 53 -0.85 16.75 -5.56
C THR A 53 -0.20 16.02 -4.38
N PRO A 54 0.60 16.72 -3.55
CA PRO A 54 1.17 16.13 -2.34
C PRO A 54 0.07 15.71 -1.36
N TYR A 55 0.36 14.72 -0.52
CA TYR A 55 -0.55 14.32 0.54
C TYR A 55 -0.59 15.38 1.66
N PRO A 56 -1.77 15.59 2.29
CA PRO A 56 -1.88 16.50 3.41
C PRO A 56 -1.17 15.96 4.66
N ASN A 57 -0.63 16.84 5.50
CA ASN A 57 0.03 16.46 6.74
C ASN A 57 -0.91 15.78 7.75
N ASN A 58 -2.18 16.13 7.71
CA ASN A 58 -3.23 15.45 8.47
C ASN A 58 -3.98 14.48 7.55
N ALA A 59 -4.20 13.28 8.03
CA ALA A 59 -4.98 12.28 7.32
C ALA A 59 -6.41 12.75 7.05
N PRO A 60 -7.04 12.35 5.95
CA PRO A 60 -8.47 12.55 5.74
C PRO A 60 -9.30 11.90 6.86
N LYS A 61 -10.52 12.36 7.04
CA LYS A 61 -11.47 11.72 7.96
C LYS A 61 -11.98 10.43 7.32
N TRP A 62 -11.37 9.33 7.68
CA TRP A 62 -11.80 7.99 7.29
C TRP A 62 -12.68 7.36 8.38
N ASN A 63 -13.61 6.50 8.00
CA ASN A 63 -14.49 5.80 8.93
C ASN A 63 -13.98 4.41 9.31
N ASN A 64 -13.28 3.75 8.39
CA ASN A 64 -12.83 2.36 8.53
C ASN A 64 -11.30 2.21 8.46
N VAL A 65 -10.57 3.26 8.80
CA VAL A 65 -9.11 3.29 8.77
C VAL A 65 -8.58 3.78 10.11
N VAL A 66 -7.59 3.10 10.62
CA VAL A 66 -6.76 3.58 11.73
C VAL A 66 -5.57 4.34 11.16
N THR A 67 -5.35 5.54 11.66
CA THR A 67 -4.21 6.38 11.28
C THR A 67 -3.17 6.42 12.39
N ILE A 68 -1.92 6.16 12.05
CA ILE A 68 -0.81 6.15 12.98
C ILE A 68 0.19 7.24 12.57
N TYR A 69 0.31 8.27 13.38
CA TYR A 69 1.31 9.32 13.17
C TYR A 69 2.64 8.95 13.83
N PRO A 70 3.79 9.18 13.18
CA PRO A 70 5.08 9.09 13.85
C PRO A 70 5.14 9.98 15.09
N MET A 71 5.84 9.54 16.13
CA MET A 71 6.03 10.32 17.36
C MET A 71 6.54 11.73 17.06
N GLY A 72 5.81 12.75 17.55
CA GLY A 72 6.14 14.17 17.35
C GLY A 72 5.53 14.82 16.09
N LYS A 73 4.80 14.08 15.25
CA LYS A 73 4.15 14.65 14.04
C LYS A 73 2.83 15.34 14.32
N LYS A 74 2.08 14.87 15.30
CA LYS A 74 0.78 15.44 15.68
C LYS A 74 0.64 15.46 17.20
N ASP A 75 0.05 16.52 17.73
CA ASP A 75 -0.25 16.59 19.15
C ASP A 75 -1.31 15.56 19.52
N VAL A 76 -1.10 14.84 20.62
CA VAL A 76 -1.99 13.78 21.10
C VAL A 76 -3.40 14.32 21.44
N THR A 77 -3.50 15.57 21.86
CA THR A 77 -4.77 16.23 22.17
C THR A 77 -5.61 16.56 20.93
N GLN A 78 -5.02 16.51 19.76
CA GLN A 78 -5.67 16.77 18.46
C GLN A 78 -6.04 15.48 17.71
N LEU A 79 -5.79 14.31 18.32
CA LEU A 79 -6.08 13.02 17.70
C LEU A 79 -7.57 12.70 17.78
N SER A 80 -8.15 12.33 16.66
CA SER A 80 -9.50 11.74 16.56
C SER A 80 -9.52 10.32 17.16
N ASP A 81 -10.71 9.72 17.27
CA ASP A 81 -10.86 8.41 17.93
C ASP A 81 -10.06 7.30 17.28
N ASN A 82 -9.96 7.28 15.94
CA ASN A 82 -9.22 6.30 15.15
C ASN A 82 -7.80 6.76 14.76
N GLU A 83 -7.29 7.82 15.40
CA GLU A 83 -5.93 8.30 15.22
C GLU A 83 -5.06 8.00 16.45
N PHE A 84 -3.82 7.60 16.21
CA PHE A 84 -2.87 7.15 17.22
C PHE A 84 -1.47 7.69 16.93
N VAL A 85 -0.59 7.65 17.94
CA VAL A 85 0.84 7.88 17.81
C VAL A 85 1.58 6.54 17.79
N GLY A 86 2.38 6.30 16.78
CA GLY A 86 3.26 5.14 16.68
C GLY A 86 4.61 5.40 17.35
N VAL A 87 5.03 4.50 18.22
CA VAL A 87 6.33 4.55 18.91
C VAL A 87 7.17 3.37 18.47
N ARG A 88 8.39 3.64 17.98
CA ARG A 88 9.40 2.65 17.59
C ARG A 88 10.19 2.17 18.81
N LEU A 89 10.87 1.04 18.69
CA LEU A 89 11.80 0.54 19.73
C LEU A 89 12.84 1.59 20.13
N SER A 90 13.47 2.22 19.17
CA SER A 90 14.49 3.27 19.39
C SER A 90 13.95 4.52 20.10
N GLN A 91 12.64 4.68 20.19
CA GLN A 91 11.98 5.85 20.78
C GLN A 91 11.45 5.60 22.19
N ILE A 92 11.50 4.36 22.70
CA ILE A 92 10.96 4.00 24.04
C ILE A 92 11.60 4.85 25.14
N GLY A 93 12.92 5.08 25.08
CA GLY A 93 13.60 5.93 26.04
C GLY A 93 13.10 7.38 26.07
N ARG A 94 12.69 7.91 24.92
CA ARG A 94 12.11 9.26 24.80
C ARG A 94 10.69 9.33 25.36
N LEU A 95 10.00 8.22 25.44
CA LEU A 95 8.62 8.14 25.94
C LEU A 95 8.56 8.50 27.44
N LEU A 96 9.59 8.13 28.22
CA LEU A 96 9.69 8.41 29.66
C LEU A 96 9.52 9.90 30.00
N SER A 97 10.07 10.79 29.17
CA SER A 97 9.99 12.25 29.35
C SER A 97 8.90 12.91 28.53
N SER A 98 8.07 12.11 27.83
CA SER A 98 7.07 12.63 26.91
C SER A 98 5.71 12.84 27.60
N PRO A 99 5.00 13.93 27.32
CA PRO A 99 3.61 14.13 27.76
C PRO A 99 2.65 13.05 27.20
N LEU A 100 3.08 12.30 26.18
CA LEU A 100 2.32 11.18 25.59
C LEU A 100 1.93 10.11 26.62
N LEU A 101 2.74 9.91 27.70
CA LEU A 101 2.43 8.94 28.74
C LEU A 101 1.14 9.22 29.50
N LYS A 102 0.64 10.46 29.47
CA LYS A 102 -0.68 10.79 30.03
C LYS A 102 -1.84 10.25 29.18
N HIS A 103 -1.54 9.80 27.96
CA HIS A 103 -2.53 9.37 26.96
C HIS A 103 -2.16 7.99 26.37
N THR A 104 -1.79 7.04 27.23
CA THR A 104 -1.34 5.69 26.81
C THR A 104 -2.32 4.99 25.87
N GLY A 105 -3.62 5.24 26.02
CA GLY A 105 -4.68 4.73 25.14
C GLY A 105 -4.60 5.20 23.68
N LYS A 106 -3.79 6.24 23.40
CA LYS A 106 -3.56 6.77 22.05
C LYS A 106 -2.17 6.39 21.47
N ILE A 107 -1.47 5.46 22.10
CA ILE A 107 -0.14 5.05 21.67
C ILE A 107 -0.16 3.60 21.19
N LEU A 108 0.53 3.34 20.07
CA LEU A 108 0.74 2.01 19.49
C LEU A 108 2.24 1.72 19.35
N ALA A 109 2.63 0.47 19.47
CA ALA A 109 3.95 0.02 19.04
C ALA A 109 3.97 -0.04 17.51
N SER A 110 4.87 0.71 16.88
CA SER A 110 4.96 0.83 15.42
C SER A 110 6.40 0.67 14.99
N GLN A 111 6.83 -0.56 14.76
CA GLN A 111 8.16 -0.88 14.29
C GLN A 111 8.13 -1.13 12.78
N PRO A 112 8.68 -0.23 11.95
CA PRO A 112 8.81 -0.46 10.52
C PRO A 112 9.85 -1.55 10.26
N VAL A 113 9.64 -2.30 9.19
CA VAL A 113 10.57 -3.35 8.74
C VAL A 113 10.92 -3.08 7.27
N THR A 114 12.09 -2.54 7.06
CA THR A 114 12.66 -2.29 5.72
C THR A 114 13.71 -3.34 5.37
N PHE A 115 14.38 -3.89 6.38
CA PHE A 115 15.48 -4.85 6.23
C PHE A 115 15.21 -6.13 7.01
N ALA A 116 15.78 -7.23 6.51
CA ALA A 116 15.78 -8.49 7.28
C ALA A 116 16.73 -8.42 8.48
N ASP A 117 17.90 -7.80 8.30
CA ASP A 117 18.97 -7.69 9.28
C ASP A 117 19.82 -6.43 9.04
N GLU A 118 20.82 -6.23 9.90
CA GLU A 118 21.74 -5.09 9.83
C GLU A 118 22.61 -5.10 8.55
N ASN A 119 22.97 -6.27 8.01
CA ASN A 119 23.76 -6.38 6.79
C ASN A 119 22.98 -5.86 5.58
N SER A 120 21.69 -6.10 5.56
CA SER A 120 20.77 -5.63 4.50
C SER A 120 20.70 -4.10 4.42
N PHE A 121 21.00 -3.37 5.49
CA PHE A 121 21.10 -1.91 5.47
C PHE A 121 22.23 -1.39 4.55
N ALA A 122 23.40 -2.04 4.59
CA ALA A 122 24.51 -1.66 3.69
C ALA A 122 24.13 -1.88 2.21
N VAL A 123 23.46 -2.99 1.91
CA VAL A 123 22.94 -3.27 0.57
C VAL A 123 21.92 -2.21 0.15
N HIS A 124 20.98 -1.87 1.03
CA HIS A 124 19.99 -0.81 0.77
C HIS A 124 20.66 0.52 0.42
N ARG A 125 21.65 0.97 1.21
CA ARG A 125 22.38 2.21 0.92
C ARG A 125 23.07 2.17 -0.45
N THR A 126 23.65 1.03 -0.80
CA THR A 126 24.28 0.84 -2.11
C THR A 126 23.25 0.94 -3.24
N LEU A 127 22.11 0.27 -3.11
CA LEU A 127 21.03 0.36 -4.09
C LEU A 127 20.48 1.79 -4.24
N ARG A 128 20.35 2.53 -3.13
CA ARG A 128 19.95 3.95 -3.18
C ARG A 128 20.99 4.84 -3.84
N ALA A 129 22.29 4.55 -3.65
CA ALA A 129 23.38 5.25 -4.33
C ALA A 129 23.30 5.04 -5.86
N ILE A 130 23.01 3.82 -6.28
CA ILE A 130 22.82 3.48 -7.70
C ILE A 130 21.60 4.21 -8.27
N ASP A 131 20.46 4.14 -7.59
CA ASP A 131 19.20 4.80 -7.99
C ASP A 131 19.38 6.32 -8.17
N LYS A 132 20.08 6.96 -7.23
CA LYS A 132 20.35 8.42 -7.24
C LYS A 132 21.61 8.81 -8.05
N ASN A 133 22.31 7.84 -8.61
CA ASN A 133 23.60 8.03 -9.32
C ASN A 133 24.60 8.90 -8.51
N MET A 134 24.85 8.51 -7.25
CA MET A 134 25.72 9.23 -6.33
C MET A 134 26.59 8.28 -5.51
N LEU A 135 27.61 8.81 -4.84
CA LEU A 135 28.47 8.00 -3.96
C LEU A 135 27.68 7.51 -2.74
N VAL A 136 27.95 6.29 -2.27
CA VAL A 136 27.31 5.70 -1.08
C VAL A 136 27.49 6.59 0.17
N SER A 137 28.64 7.26 0.28
CA SER A 137 28.92 8.21 1.39
C SER A 137 28.05 9.46 1.37
N MET A 138 27.47 9.81 0.22
CA MET A 138 26.65 11.01 0.03
C MET A 138 25.14 10.70 0.07
N VAL A 139 24.76 9.42 0.18
CA VAL A 139 23.35 9.04 0.27
C VAL A 139 22.82 9.38 1.65
N ASP A 140 21.87 10.31 1.70
CA ASP A 140 21.04 10.52 2.87
C ASP A 140 20.17 9.27 3.07
N ALA A 141 20.20 8.72 4.27
CA ALA A 141 19.48 7.49 4.56
C ALA A 141 17.99 7.69 4.39
N CYS A 142 17.37 6.93 3.49
CA CYS A 142 15.92 6.95 3.30
C CYS A 142 15.20 6.16 4.39
N ALA A 143 15.84 5.09 4.87
CA ALA A 143 15.37 4.26 5.97
C ALA A 143 16.40 4.27 7.09
N ASN A 144 15.94 4.10 8.33
CA ASN A 144 16.84 4.05 9.47
C ASN A 144 17.42 2.63 9.65
N MET A 145 18.62 2.53 10.19
CA MET A 145 19.27 1.24 10.42
C MET A 145 18.49 0.34 11.42
N ASP A 146 17.65 0.93 12.26
CA ASP A 146 16.79 0.23 13.23
C ASP A 146 15.51 -0.35 12.62
N GLU A 147 15.25 -0.14 11.32
CA GLU A 147 14.08 -0.69 10.62
C GLU A 147 14.28 -2.16 10.22
N ILE A 148 14.75 -2.97 11.14
CA ILE A 148 14.97 -4.41 10.99
C ILE A 148 13.79 -5.21 11.52
N PHE A 149 13.66 -6.47 11.06
CA PHE A 149 12.70 -7.40 11.62
C PHE A 149 13.07 -7.73 13.07
N VAL A 150 12.14 -7.45 13.97
CA VAL A 150 12.25 -7.75 15.41
C VAL A 150 11.25 -8.84 15.76
N PRO A 151 11.68 -9.97 16.36
CA PRO A 151 10.77 -11.00 16.80
C PRO A 151 9.72 -10.45 17.79
N PRO A 152 8.46 -10.94 17.72
CA PRO A 152 7.37 -10.43 18.56
C PRO A 152 7.67 -10.46 20.06
N GLU A 153 8.36 -11.49 20.53
CA GLU A 153 8.74 -11.65 21.94
C GLU A 153 9.71 -10.56 22.38
N ARG A 154 10.69 -10.22 21.54
CA ARG A 154 11.63 -9.14 21.80
C ARG A 154 10.95 -7.77 21.77
N LEU A 155 10.00 -7.59 20.85
CA LEU A 155 9.19 -6.37 20.78
C LEU A 155 8.37 -6.21 22.07
N LYS A 156 7.65 -7.26 22.50
CA LYS A 156 6.87 -7.25 23.75
C LYS A 156 7.74 -7.00 24.97
N ALA A 157 8.90 -7.63 25.06
CA ALA A 157 9.84 -7.43 26.16
C ALA A 157 10.34 -5.98 26.24
N ALA A 158 10.61 -5.33 25.11
CA ALA A 158 11.04 -3.95 25.08
C ALA A 158 9.97 -2.97 25.57
N PHE A 159 8.68 -3.27 25.32
CA PHE A 159 7.55 -2.50 25.85
C PHE A 159 7.02 -2.98 27.19
N SER A 160 7.78 -3.80 27.94
CA SER A 160 7.34 -4.39 29.23
C SER A 160 6.93 -3.34 30.27
N LEU A 161 7.56 -2.18 30.29
CA LEU A 161 7.18 -1.04 31.14
C LEU A 161 5.88 -0.35 30.71
N TYR A 162 5.39 -0.63 29.51
CA TYR A 162 4.22 0.00 28.89
C TYR A 162 3.26 -1.03 28.32
N PRO A 163 2.69 -1.94 29.14
CA PRO A 163 1.88 -3.06 28.65
C PRO A 163 0.62 -2.60 27.91
N ASP A 164 0.09 -1.42 28.22
CA ASP A 164 -1.08 -0.87 27.53
C ASP A 164 -0.81 -0.55 26.07
N ILE A 165 0.41 -0.13 25.72
CA ILE A 165 0.81 0.12 24.31
C ILE A 165 0.74 -1.17 23.50
N VAL A 166 1.21 -2.27 24.07
CA VAL A 166 1.14 -3.60 23.42
C VAL A 166 -0.30 -4.05 23.27
N LYS A 167 -1.13 -3.91 24.34
CA LYS A 167 -2.55 -4.26 24.30
C LYS A 167 -3.33 -3.45 23.25
N ASN A 168 -3.08 -2.15 23.17
CA ASN A 168 -3.71 -1.30 22.16
C ASN A 168 -3.35 -1.76 20.77
N THR A 169 -2.07 -2.06 20.52
CA THR A 169 -1.59 -2.53 19.22
C THR A 169 -2.25 -3.86 18.85
N GLU A 170 -2.28 -4.82 19.75
CA GLU A 170 -2.95 -6.11 19.53
C GLU A 170 -4.45 -5.94 19.31
N SER A 171 -5.09 -5.05 20.08
CA SER A 171 -6.53 -4.74 19.93
C SER A 171 -6.84 -4.20 18.52
N ILE A 172 -6.07 -3.24 18.03
CA ILE A 172 -6.24 -2.69 16.68
C ILE A 172 -6.00 -3.78 15.62
N LEU A 173 -4.91 -4.53 15.73
CA LEU A 173 -4.61 -5.59 14.77
C LEU A 173 -5.69 -6.69 14.76
N ASN A 174 -6.28 -6.98 15.92
CA ASN A 174 -7.37 -7.95 16.03
C ASN A 174 -8.67 -7.49 15.35
N GLN A 175 -8.92 -6.20 15.29
CA GLN A 175 -10.08 -5.61 14.59
C GLN A 175 -9.91 -5.60 13.07
N CYS A 176 -8.67 -5.61 12.57
CA CYS A 176 -8.41 -5.60 11.14
C CYS A 176 -8.83 -6.91 10.49
N PHE A 177 -9.55 -6.83 9.39
CA PHE A 177 -9.95 -7.99 8.60
C PHE A 177 -10.05 -7.61 7.12
N ILE A 178 -9.25 -8.27 6.28
CA ILE A 178 -9.28 -8.08 4.83
C ILE A 178 -9.68 -9.41 4.18
N ASP A 179 -10.76 -9.37 3.44
CA ASP A 179 -11.25 -10.48 2.64
C ASP A 179 -11.17 -10.12 1.15
N ILE A 180 -10.29 -10.81 0.44
CA ILE A 180 -10.11 -10.64 -1.00
C ILE A 180 -10.53 -11.94 -1.69
N ASP A 181 -11.59 -11.85 -2.44
CA ASP A 181 -11.97 -12.94 -3.34
C ASP A 181 -11.04 -12.94 -4.57
N PHE A 182 -10.18 -13.97 -4.64
CA PHE A 182 -9.26 -14.20 -5.76
C PHE A 182 -9.87 -15.01 -6.90
N LYS A 183 -11.06 -15.57 -6.73
CA LYS A 183 -11.69 -16.48 -7.69
C LYS A 183 -12.54 -15.72 -8.70
N GLU A 184 -13.19 -14.65 -8.29
CA GLU A 184 -14.00 -13.84 -9.17
C GLU A 184 -13.19 -12.77 -9.91
N PRO A 185 -13.32 -12.67 -11.24
CA PRO A 185 -12.73 -11.56 -12.00
C PRO A 185 -13.32 -10.23 -11.52
N LYS A 186 -12.46 -9.32 -11.10
CA LYS A 186 -12.86 -7.96 -10.64
C LYS A 186 -12.87 -6.93 -11.77
N ASN A 187 -12.48 -7.33 -12.97
CA ASN A 187 -12.48 -6.47 -14.14
C ASN A 187 -13.90 -6.05 -14.51
N LYS A 188 -14.03 -4.84 -15.07
CA LYS A 188 -15.30 -4.36 -15.62
C LYS A 188 -15.78 -5.35 -16.70
N LYS A 189 -16.98 -5.90 -16.54
CA LYS A 189 -17.50 -6.93 -17.44
C LYS A 189 -17.90 -6.38 -18.81
N THR A 190 -18.33 -5.13 -18.86
CA THR A 190 -18.67 -4.42 -20.09
C THR A 190 -18.14 -2.98 -20.04
N PHE A 191 -17.63 -2.50 -21.16
CA PHE A 191 -17.21 -1.10 -21.36
C PHE A 191 -18.39 -0.28 -21.88
N THR A 192 -19.08 -0.82 -22.86
CA THR A 192 -20.36 -0.32 -23.37
C THR A 192 -21.50 -0.95 -22.55
N ASP A 193 -22.68 -1.07 -23.13
CA ASP A 193 -23.90 -1.65 -22.56
C ASP A 193 -23.96 -3.18 -22.72
N SER A 194 -23.14 -3.78 -23.58
CA SER A 194 -23.13 -5.24 -23.78
C SER A 194 -21.77 -5.76 -24.22
N VAL A 195 -21.51 -7.05 -23.93
CA VAL A 195 -20.31 -7.76 -24.39
C VAL A 195 -20.22 -7.77 -25.92
N TYR A 196 -21.37 -7.82 -26.61
CA TYR A 196 -21.42 -7.77 -28.06
C TYR A 196 -20.94 -6.41 -28.59
N ASN A 197 -21.46 -5.32 -28.05
CA ASN A 197 -21.07 -3.98 -28.45
C ASN A 197 -19.59 -3.67 -28.11
N ASP A 198 -19.09 -4.19 -27.00
CA ASP A 198 -17.67 -4.11 -26.66
C ASP A 198 -16.80 -4.77 -27.74
N MET A 199 -17.21 -5.98 -28.17
CA MET A 199 -16.45 -6.73 -29.18
C MET A 199 -16.48 -6.05 -30.55
N GLU A 200 -17.62 -5.49 -30.95
CA GLU A 200 -17.75 -4.72 -32.20
C GLU A 200 -16.91 -3.43 -32.17
N LEU A 201 -16.93 -2.71 -31.03
CA LEU A 201 -16.11 -1.50 -30.87
C LEU A 201 -14.63 -1.85 -30.91
N LEU A 202 -14.20 -2.88 -30.17
CA LEU A 202 -12.81 -3.33 -30.17
C LEU A 202 -12.37 -3.76 -31.58
N ARG A 203 -13.20 -4.53 -32.28
CA ARG A 203 -12.93 -4.96 -33.65
C ARG A 203 -12.69 -3.78 -34.57
N LYS A 204 -13.59 -2.79 -34.54
CA LYS A 204 -13.46 -1.57 -35.33
C LYS A 204 -12.16 -0.84 -35.03
N MET A 205 -11.87 -0.58 -33.75
CA MET A 205 -10.65 0.14 -33.34
C MET A 205 -9.38 -0.61 -33.73
N ALA A 206 -9.36 -1.93 -33.59
CA ALA A 206 -8.20 -2.76 -33.92
C ALA A 206 -7.90 -2.73 -35.43
N PHE A 207 -8.93 -2.82 -36.30
CA PHE A 207 -8.75 -2.74 -37.75
C PHE A 207 -8.39 -1.32 -38.20
N ASP A 208 -9.00 -0.29 -37.62
CA ASP A 208 -8.65 1.10 -37.94
C ASP A 208 -7.17 1.38 -37.57
N GLY A 209 -6.73 0.94 -36.39
CA GLY A 209 -5.34 1.04 -35.94
C GLY A 209 -4.38 0.21 -36.82
N MET A 210 -4.80 -0.98 -37.23
CA MET A 210 -4.01 -1.83 -38.14
C MET A 210 -3.83 -1.14 -39.50
N LEU A 211 -4.90 -0.60 -40.09
CA LEU A 211 -4.84 0.11 -41.38
C LEU A 211 -3.92 1.32 -41.32
N HIS A 212 -4.00 2.08 -40.21
CA HIS A 212 -3.13 3.24 -39.99
C HIS A 212 -1.65 2.86 -39.88
N ARG A 213 -1.33 1.76 -39.17
CA ARG A 213 0.05 1.37 -38.86
C ARG A 213 0.70 0.51 -39.94
N TYR A 214 -0.04 -0.37 -40.58
CA TYR A 214 0.47 -1.39 -41.51
C TYR A 214 -0.03 -1.25 -42.96
N GLY A 215 -0.99 -0.32 -43.21
CA GLY A 215 -1.58 -0.13 -44.51
C GLY A 215 -2.60 -1.21 -44.91
N ARG A 216 -3.31 -0.97 -46.01
CA ARG A 216 -4.44 -1.83 -46.47
C ARG A 216 -4.04 -3.20 -46.99
N ASN A 217 -2.80 -3.36 -47.49
CA ASN A 217 -2.37 -4.57 -48.21
C ASN A 217 -1.59 -5.55 -47.36
N ASN A 218 -1.47 -5.33 -46.04
CA ASN A 218 -0.71 -6.23 -45.16
C ASN A 218 -1.59 -7.40 -44.69
N ARG A 219 -1.59 -8.50 -45.47
CA ARG A 219 -2.36 -9.71 -45.17
C ARG A 219 -1.91 -10.41 -43.87
N GLU A 220 -0.65 -10.30 -43.51
CA GLU A 220 -0.12 -10.89 -42.28
C GLU A 220 -0.65 -10.16 -41.06
N ALA A 221 -0.60 -8.83 -41.05
CA ALA A 221 -1.18 -8.01 -39.99
C ALA A 221 -2.69 -8.28 -39.84
N TYR A 222 -3.40 -8.39 -40.95
CA TYR A 222 -4.83 -8.69 -40.95
C TYR A 222 -5.13 -10.03 -40.24
N ARG A 223 -4.42 -11.12 -40.63
CA ARG A 223 -4.61 -12.44 -40.02
C ARG A 223 -4.25 -12.42 -38.53
N ARG A 224 -3.25 -11.66 -38.14
CA ARG A 224 -2.83 -11.54 -36.74
C ARG A 224 -3.92 -10.86 -35.91
N VAL A 225 -4.45 -9.73 -36.36
CA VAL A 225 -5.55 -9.01 -35.68
C VAL A 225 -6.79 -9.90 -35.55
N GLU A 226 -7.19 -10.60 -36.61
CA GLU A 226 -8.32 -11.53 -36.54
C GLU A 226 -8.12 -12.61 -35.46
N LYS A 227 -6.93 -13.25 -35.45
CA LYS A 227 -6.61 -14.28 -34.47
C LYS A 227 -6.64 -13.75 -33.02
N GLU A 228 -6.07 -12.58 -32.77
CA GLU A 228 -6.07 -11.96 -31.45
C GLU A 228 -7.50 -11.59 -30.99
N LEU A 229 -8.30 -11.03 -31.89
CA LEU A 229 -9.71 -10.72 -31.61
C LEU A 229 -10.55 -11.96 -31.31
N GLU A 230 -10.29 -13.06 -32.02
CA GLU A 230 -10.96 -14.34 -31.73
C GLU A 230 -10.63 -14.86 -30.32
N ILE A 231 -9.36 -14.77 -29.90
CA ILE A 231 -8.91 -15.19 -28.58
C ILE A 231 -9.54 -14.29 -27.50
N ILE A 232 -9.48 -12.96 -27.69
CA ILE A 232 -10.08 -12.00 -26.76
C ILE A 232 -11.58 -12.24 -26.60
N GLY A 233 -12.28 -12.51 -27.70
CA GLY A 233 -13.70 -12.83 -27.69
C GLY A 233 -14.02 -14.12 -26.93
N LYS A 234 -13.27 -15.19 -27.16
CA LYS A 234 -13.41 -16.46 -26.43
C LYS A 234 -13.17 -16.32 -24.92
N MET A 235 -12.28 -15.43 -24.52
CA MET A 235 -11.96 -15.16 -23.12
C MET A 235 -12.88 -14.12 -22.46
N HIS A 236 -13.79 -13.50 -23.21
CA HIS A 236 -14.67 -12.40 -22.75
C HIS A 236 -13.91 -11.20 -22.18
N PHE A 237 -12.76 -10.85 -22.76
CA PHE A 237 -11.90 -9.77 -22.29
C PHE A 237 -12.00 -8.48 -23.12
N ALA A 238 -12.98 -8.36 -24.03
CA ALA A 238 -13.12 -7.18 -24.87
C ALA A 238 -13.16 -5.86 -24.07
N SER A 239 -13.92 -5.83 -22.97
CA SER A 239 -14.02 -4.66 -22.08
C SER A 239 -12.72 -4.27 -21.39
N TYR A 240 -11.75 -5.19 -21.27
CA TYR A 240 -10.44 -4.92 -20.69
C TYR A 240 -9.51 -4.19 -21.67
N PHE A 241 -9.70 -4.41 -22.96
CA PHE A 241 -8.90 -3.77 -24.03
C PHE A 241 -9.47 -2.42 -24.49
N LEU A 242 -10.69 -2.09 -24.10
CA LEU A 242 -11.35 -0.80 -24.35
C LEU A 242 -11.13 0.19 -23.19
#